data_3b7f4c358552a5d252cc762d599ca27f
#
_entry.id   3b7f4c358552a5d252cc762d599ca27f
#
_cell.length_a   1.000
_cell.length_b   1.000
_cell.length_c   1.000
_cell.angle_alpha   90.00
_cell.angle_beta   90.00
_cell.angle_gamma   90.00
#
_symmetry.space_group_name_H-M   'P 1'
#
loop_
_entity.id
_entity.type
_entity.pdbx_description
1 polymer ?
#
loop_
_entity_poly.entity_id
_entity_poly.type
_entity_poly.pdbx_seq_one_letter_code
_entity_poly.pdbx_strand_id
1 'polypeptide(L)'
;NPTIENVQTGVQAFKNSGADYLIAIGGGSSMDTAKAIGIIIANPEHEDVRSLEGAADTKNKSVPIIAAPTKKHAVFTIAVPTTAGTAAEVTINYVITDVEKSRKFVCVDPHDIPVVAIIDPDMMSSMPKGLTASTGMDALTHAIEGYITAGAWELSDMFHIKSIEIIARSLRAAVENTPEGRADMALGQYVAGMGFSNVGLGIVHSMAHTLGAKYDTPHGIANAILLPAVMEYNADATGTKYKDIAAAMGVKGTEDMSQEQSRKAA
;
A
#
# COMPACT_ATOMS: atom_id res chain seq x y z
N ASN A 1 -2.25 -11.47 -5.22
CA ASN A 1 -1.16 -11.63 -4.24
C ASN A 1 -0.50 -12.98 -4.42
N PRO A 2 0.81 -13.13 -4.10
CA PRO A 2 1.51 -14.41 -4.20
C PRO A 2 0.94 -15.43 -3.22
N THR A 3 1.04 -16.70 -3.59
CA THR A 3 0.71 -17.81 -2.69
C THR A 3 1.93 -18.21 -1.87
N ILE A 4 1.72 -18.95 -0.78
CA ILE A 4 2.80 -19.56 0.00
C ILE A 4 3.71 -20.40 -0.89
N GLU A 5 3.14 -21.16 -1.84
CA GLU A 5 3.90 -21.98 -2.79
C GLU A 5 4.82 -21.13 -3.70
N ASN A 6 4.34 -19.97 -4.18
CA ASN A 6 5.17 -19.04 -4.95
C ASN A 6 6.40 -18.59 -4.15
N VAL A 7 6.20 -18.23 -2.89
CA VAL A 7 7.30 -17.84 -1.99
C VAL A 7 8.29 -18.97 -1.79
N GLN A 8 7.82 -20.17 -1.48
CA GLN A 8 8.69 -21.35 -1.26
C GLN A 8 9.49 -21.72 -2.51
N THR A 9 8.84 -21.70 -3.68
CA THR A 9 9.51 -21.94 -4.97
C THR A 9 10.59 -20.89 -5.23
N GLY A 10 10.31 -19.62 -4.93
CA GLY A 10 11.29 -18.56 -5.06
C GLY A 10 12.47 -18.68 -4.09
N VAL A 11 12.23 -19.09 -2.85
CA VAL A 11 13.30 -19.37 -1.87
C VAL A 11 14.22 -20.48 -2.38
N GLN A 12 13.67 -21.56 -2.92
CA GLN A 12 14.48 -22.65 -3.48
C GLN A 12 15.26 -22.21 -4.72
N ALA A 13 14.62 -21.44 -5.61
CA ALA A 13 15.28 -20.89 -6.78
C ALA A 13 16.47 -19.99 -6.38
N PHE A 14 16.28 -19.12 -5.40
CA PHE A 14 17.36 -18.27 -4.88
C PHE A 14 18.52 -19.10 -4.32
N LYS A 15 18.24 -20.06 -3.46
CA LYS A 15 19.26 -20.97 -2.89
C LYS A 15 20.05 -21.73 -3.97
N ASN A 16 19.36 -22.18 -5.01
CA ASN A 16 19.99 -22.97 -6.09
C ASN A 16 20.77 -22.13 -7.09
N SER A 17 20.45 -20.85 -7.25
CA SER A 17 21.10 -19.95 -8.21
C SER A 17 22.47 -19.45 -7.76
N GLY A 18 22.74 -19.46 -6.45
CA GLY A 18 23.91 -18.79 -5.88
C GLY A 18 23.84 -17.26 -5.91
N ALA A 19 22.66 -16.69 -6.14
CA ALA A 19 22.43 -15.25 -6.13
C ALA A 19 22.67 -14.67 -4.72
N ASP A 20 23.10 -13.41 -4.67
CA ASP A 20 23.35 -12.67 -3.45
C ASP A 20 22.45 -11.44 -3.28
N TYR A 21 21.63 -11.13 -4.29
CA TYR A 21 20.63 -10.06 -4.26
C TYR A 21 19.39 -10.43 -5.07
N LEU A 22 18.32 -9.64 -4.91
CA LEU A 22 17.05 -9.75 -5.62
C LEU A 22 16.78 -8.50 -6.45
N ILE A 23 16.22 -8.68 -7.64
CA ILE A 23 15.59 -7.61 -8.40
C ILE A 23 14.11 -7.95 -8.55
N ALA A 24 13.24 -7.14 -7.95
CA ALA A 24 11.80 -7.27 -8.05
C ALA A 24 11.28 -6.31 -9.13
N ILE A 25 10.79 -6.85 -10.24
CA ILE A 25 10.20 -6.06 -11.33
C ILE A 25 8.74 -6.47 -11.47
N GLY A 26 7.81 -5.52 -11.33
CA GLY A 26 6.38 -5.79 -11.46
C GLY A 26 5.51 -4.96 -10.54
N GLY A 27 4.26 -5.39 -10.35
CA GLY A 27 3.34 -4.77 -9.41
C GLY A 27 3.51 -5.30 -7.99
N GLY A 28 2.56 -4.96 -7.10
CA GLY A 28 2.59 -5.34 -5.68
C GLY A 28 2.87 -6.83 -5.44
N SER A 29 2.27 -7.73 -6.23
CA SER A 29 2.51 -9.17 -6.06
C SER A 29 3.97 -9.58 -6.26
N SER A 30 4.66 -8.98 -7.22
CA SER A 30 6.10 -9.23 -7.46
C SER A 30 6.94 -8.71 -6.31
N MET A 31 6.61 -7.52 -5.78
CA MET A 31 7.27 -6.92 -4.62
C MET A 31 7.06 -7.77 -3.38
N ASP A 32 5.81 -8.16 -3.08
CA ASP A 32 5.44 -8.99 -1.94
C ASP A 32 6.16 -10.34 -1.97
N THR A 33 6.28 -10.94 -3.17
CA THR A 33 7.04 -12.19 -3.35
C THR A 33 8.52 -12.00 -3.02
N ALA A 34 9.14 -10.95 -3.55
CA ALA A 34 10.56 -10.68 -3.32
C ALA A 34 10.87 -10.38 -1.86
N LYS A 35 10.01 -9.60 -1.18
CA LYS A 35 10.14 -9.34 0.26
C LYS A 35 10.09 -10.63 1.06
N ALA A 36 9.07 -11.48 0.81
CA ALA A 36 8.94 -12.77 1.50
C ALA A 36 10.15 -13.69 1.25
N ILE A 37 10.66 -13.77 0.01
CA ILE A 37 11.85 -14.55 -0.30
C ILE A 37 13.06 -13.98 0.45
N GLY A 38 13.29 -12.68 0.34
CA GLY A 38 14.46 -12.02 0.91
C GLY A 38 14.53 -12.14 2.42
N ILE A 39 13.40 -12.03 3.12
CA ILE A 39 13.36 -12.12 4.58
C ILE A 39 13.58 -13.58 5.06
N ILE A 40 13.00 -14.57 4.37
CA ILE A 40 13.18 -16.00 4.70
C ILE A 40 14.62 -16.45 4.46
N ILE A 41 15.25 -16.01 3.36
CA ILE A 41 16.66 -16.36 3.08
C ILE A 41 17.58 -15.83 4.18
N ALA A 42 17.36 -14.62 4.67
CA ALA A 42 18.15 -14.01 5.73
C ALA A 42 17.81 -14.59 7.13
N ASN A 43 16.59 -15.09 7.33
CA ASN A 43 16.05 -15.59 8.59
C ASN A 43 15.44 -16.99 8.40
N PRO A 44 16.28 -18.04 8.22
CA PRO A 44 15.82 -19.38 7.87
C PRO A 44 14.97 -20.06 8.94
N GLU A 45 14.94 -19.54 10.17
CA GLU A 45 14.01 -19.97 11.21
C GLU A 45 12.54 -19.71 10.88
N HIS A 46 12.28 -18.83 9.89
CA HIS A 46 10.96 -18.48 9.36
C HIS A 46 10.68 -19.15 8.01
N GLU A 47 11.11 -20.39 7.81
CA GLU A 47 10.92 -21.12 6.54
C GLU A 47 9.44 -21.20 6.12
N ASP A 48 8.51 -21.37 7.07
CA ASP A 48 7.08 -21.18 6.81
C ASP A 48 6.73 -19.72 6.92
N VAL A 49 6.37 -19.10 5.79
CA VAL A 49 6.00 -17.68 5.71
C VAL A 49 4.83 -17.31 6.61
N ARG A 50 4.00 -18.27 7.03
CA ARG A 50 2.93 -18.03 8.02
C ARG A 50 3.46 -17.54 9.36
N SER A 51 4.69 -17.89 9.71
CA SER A 51 5.35 -17.43 10.95
C SER A 51 5.70 -15.94 10.94
N LEU A 52 5.63 -15.30 9.77
CA LEU A 52 5.88 -13.87 9.57
C LEU A 52 4.60 -13.04 9.57
N GLU A 53 3.43 -13.67 9.77
CA GLU A 53 2.15 -12.94 9.87
C GLU A 53 2.20 -11.94 11.02
N GLY A 54 1.93 -10.66 10.73
CA GLY A 54 1.82 -9.62 11.74
C GLY A 54 0.61 -9.85 12.64
N ALA A 55 0.80 -9.62 13.94
CA ALA A 55 -0.26 -9.73 14.93
C ALA A 55 -0.79 -8.34 15.31
N ALA A 56 -2.11 -8.21 15.44
CA ALA A 56 -2.71 -7.03 16.03
C ALA A 56 -2.34 -6.94 17.52
N ASP A 57 -1.88 -5.77 17.97
CA ASP A 57 -1.71 -5.54 19.41
C ASP A 57 -3.08 -5.40 20.08
N THR A 58 -3.53 -6.49 20.71
CA THR A 58 -4.81 -6.51 21.43
C THR A 58 -4.79 -5.66 22.71
N LYS A 59 -3.60 -5.28 23.21
CA LYS A 59 -3.43 -4.49 24.43
C LYS A 59 -3.36 -2.99 24.15
N ASN A 60 -2.76 -2.63 23.01
CA ASN A 60 -2.62 -1.23 22.59
C ASN A 60 -3.30 -1.00 21.24
N LYS A 61 -4.57 -0.63 21.27
CA LYS A 61 -5.38 -0.38 20.08
C LYS A 61 -4.87 0.75 19.17
N SER A 62 -3.89 1.52 19.65
CA SER A 62 -3.25 2.60 18.90
C SER A 62 -2.07 2.11 18.03
N VAL A 63 -1.62 0.86 18.22
CA VAL A 63 -0.55 0.25 17.40
C VAL A 63 -1.20 -0.77 16.48
N PRO A 64 -1.29 -0.49 15.18
CA PRO A 64 -2.15 -1.25 14.28
C PRO A 64 -1.69 -2.69 14.05
N ILE A 65 -0.40 -2.95 13.92
CA ILE A 65 0.13 -4.30 13.66
C ILE A 65 1.55 -4.38 14.23
N ILE A 66 1.84 -5.45 14.95
CA ILE A 66 3.20 -5.73 15.46
C ILE A 66 3.97 -6.44 14.35
N ALA A 67 5.16 -5.93 14.05
CA ALA A 67 6.08 -6.56 13.13
C ALA A 67 6.48 -7.96 13.59
N ALA A 68 6.69 -8.87 12.66
CA ALA A 68 7.28 -10.17 12.96
C ALA A 68 8.70 -9.99 13.53
N PRO A 69 9.10 -10.78 14.51
CA PRO A 69 10.38 -10.58 15.21
C PRO A 69 11.57 -11.16 14.41
N THR A 70 11.77 -10.70 13.17
CA THR A 70 12.97 -11.09 12.42
C THR A 70 14.22 -10.41 12.99
N LYS A 71 15.35 -11.09 12.89
CA LYS A 71 16.61 -10.62 13.47
C LYS A 71 17.52 -9.92 12.46
N LYS A 72 17.34 -10.25 11.19
CA LYS A 72 18.20 -9.79 10.10
C LYS A 72 17.38 -9.13 9.02
N HIS A 73 17.95 -8.11 8.41
CA HIS A 73 17.40 -7.54 7.19
C HIS A 73 17.31 -8.60 6.09
N ALA A 74 16.31 -8.48 5.23
CA ALA A 74 16.18 -9.25 4.01
C ALA A 74 17.47 -9.15 3.16
N VAL A 75 17.68 -10.09 2.26
CA VAL A 75 18.77 -9.96 1.27
C VAL A 75 18.59 -8.67 0.47
N PHE A 76 19.70 -8.10 -0.01
CA PHE A 76 19.69 -6.86 -0.77
C PHE A 76 18.68 -6.94 -1.91
N THR A 77 17.69 -6.04 -1.90
CA THR A 77 16.60 -6.06 -2.87
C THR A 77 16.50 -4.71 -3.58
N ILE A 78 16.48 -4.75 -4.92
CA ILE A 78 16.17 -3.62 -5.79
C ILE A 78 14.73 -3.79 -6.27
N ALA A 79 13.88 -2.81 -6.07
CA ALA A 79 12.49 -2.82 -6.48
C ALA A 79 12.24 -1.87 -7.65
N VAL A 80 11.59 -2.37 -8.71
CA VAL A 80 11.22 -1.60 -9.91
C VAL A 80 9.72 -1.79 -10.14
N PRO A 81 8.85 -0.96 -9.56
CA PRO A 81 7.41 -1.10 -9.70
C PRO A 81 6.93 -0.80 -11.12
N THR A 82 5.98 -1.61 -11.59
CA THR A 82 5.30 -1.41 -12.89
C THR A 82 3.84 -1.01 -12.71
N THR A 83 3.41 -0.74 -11.48
CA THR A 83 2.07 -0.22 -11.14
C THR A 83 2.19 0.97 -10.20
N ALA A 84 1.26 1.91 -10.31
CA ALA A 84 1.20 3.08 -9.43
C ALA A 84 0.00 2.93 -8.47
N GLY A 85 0.20 2.22 -7.37
CA GLY A 85 -0.87 1.94 -6.41
C GLY A 85 -0.38 1.49 -5.04
N THR A 86 0.22 0.31 -4.97
CA THR A 86 0.52 -0.39 -3.72
C THR A 86 1.66 0.21 -2.90
N ALA A 87 2.58 0.92 -3.53
CA ALA A 87 3.82 1.41 -2.93
C ALA A 87 4.65 0.31 -2.21
N ALA A 88 4.52 -0.95 -2.65
CA ALA A 88 5.17 -2.07 -1.99
C ALA A 88 6.70 -1.99 -2.02
N GLU A 89 7.26 -1.18 -2.90
CA GLU A 89 8.69 -0.87 -3.01
C GLU A 89 9.24 -0.01 -1.88
N VAL A 90 8.38 0.59 -1.04
CA VAL A 90 8.79 1.50 0.05
C VAL A 90 8.13 1.16 1.39
N THR A 91 7.30 0.12 1.43
CA THR A 91 6.52 -0.22 2.63
C THR A 91 7.07 -1.41 3.39
N ILE A 92 6.76 -1.47 4.70
CA ILE A 92 7.08 -2.60 5.58
C ILE A 92 6.12 -3.78 5.44
N ASN A 93 5.10 -3.66 4.59
CA ASN A 93 4.04 -4.65 4.48
C ASN A 93 4.21 -5.50 3.22
N TYR A 94 3.82 -6.76 3.31
CA TYR A 94 3.59 -7.63 2.16
C TYR A 94 2.44 -8.60 2.45
N VAL A 95 1.70 -9.00 1.42
CA VAL A 95 0.46 -9.77 1.56
C VAL A 95 0.59 -11.11 0.86
N ILE A 96 0.37 -12.18 1.60
CA ILE A 96 0.46 -13.55 1.12
C ILE A 96 -0.92 -14.21 1.14
N THR A 97 -1.19 -15.03 0.13
CA THR A 97 -2.40 -15.85 0.05
C THR A 97 -2.14 -17.25 0.60
N ASP A 98 -2.85 -17.60 1.65
CA ASP A 98 -2.94 -18.96 2.16
C ASP A 98 -4.13 -19.64 1.47
N VAL A 99 -3.85 -20.39 0.42
CA VAL A 99 -4.88 -21.08 -0.39
C VAL A 99 -5.58 -22.15 0.44
N GLU A 100 -4.86 -22.86 1.31
CA GLU A 100 -5.42 -23.93 2.16
C GLU A 100 -6.48 -23.39 3.12
N LYS A 101 -6.25 -22.20 3.68
CA LYS A 101 -7.15 -21.54 4.62
C LYS A 101 -8.09 -20.54 3.96
N SER A 102 -8.05 -20.41 2.63
CA SER A 102 -8.84 -19.45 1.86
C SER A 102 -8.79 -18.02 2.44
N ARG A 103 -7.59 -17.57 2.81
CA ARG A 103 -7.38 -16.23 3.39
C ARG A 103 -6.14 -15.55 2.84
N LYS A 104 -6.14 -14.22 2.93
CA LYS A 104 -4.94 -13.39 2.79
C LYS A 104 -4.47 -12.98 4.18
N PHE A 105 -3.15 -12.92 4.37
CA PHE A 105 -2.57 -12.41 5.61
C PHE A 105 -1.47 -11.42 5.31
N VAL A 106 -1.30 -10.47 6.21
CA VAL A 106 -0.32 -9.39 6.08
C VAL A 106 0.87 -9.72 6.95
N CYS A 107 2.03 -9.69 6.35
CA CYS A 107 3.31 -9.68 7.05
C CYS A 107 3.79 -8.24 7.19
N VAL A 108 4.42 -7.91 8.31
CA VAL A 108 4.89 -6.55 8.61
C VAL A 108 6.27 -6.64 9.22
N ASP A 109 7.28 -6.14 8.54
CA ASP A 109 8.64 -6.14 9.04
C ASP A 109 9.45 -4.98 8.44
N PRO A 110 10.01 -4.05 9.23
CA PRO A 110 10.85 -2.98 8.73
C PRO A 110 12.14 -3.50 8.07
N HIS A 111 12.54 -4.75 8.32
CA HIS A 111 13.70 -5.38 7.72
C HIS A 111 13.48 -5.86 6.28
N ASP A 112 12.24 -5.83 5.77
CA ASP A 112 11.92 -6.27 4.41
C ASP A 112 11.84 -5.14 3.38
N ILE A 113 11.93 -3.89 3.79
CA ILE A 113 11.89 -2.75 2.86
C ILE A 113 13.02 -2.90 1.85
N PRO A 114 12.73 -2.83 0.53
CA PRO A 114 13.76 -2.84 -0.50
C PRO A 114 14.80 -1.74 -0.27
N VAL A 115 16.07 -2.08 -0.44
CA VAL A 115 17.18 -1.12 -0.20
C VAL A 115 17.22 -0.03 -1.27
N VAL A 116 16.80 -0.37 -2.49
CA VAL A 116 16.70 0.56 -3.62
C VAL A 116 15.34 0.42 -4.26
N ALA A 117 14.65 1.55 -4.47
CA ALA A 117 13.45 1.64 -5.28
C ALA A 117 13.73 2.51 -6.51
N ILE A 118 13.50 1.96 -7.71
CA ILE A 118 13.62 2.67 -8.98
C ILE A 118 12.23 2.99 -9.48
N ILE A 119 11.80 4.22 -9.29
CA ILE A 119 10.46 4.70 -9.66
C ILE A 119 10.54 5.32 -11.05
N ASP A 120 10.38 4.48 -12.06
CA ASP A 120 10.42 4.87 -13.47
C ASP A 120 9.00 4.86 -14.06
N PRO A 121 8.44 6.04 -14.43
CA PRO A 121 7.11 6.12 -15.01
C PRO A 121 6.96 5.33 -16.32
N ASP A 122 8.02 5.16 -17.09
CA ASP A 122 8.00 4.42 -18.34
C ASP A 122 7.69 2.93 -18.09
N MET A 123 8.14 2.37 -16.97
CA MET A 123 7.82 1.01 -16.56
C MET A 123 6.32 0.81 -16.24
N MET A 124 5.58 1.89 -16.02
CA MET A 124 4.15 1.91 -15.73
C MET A 124 3.29 2.26 -16.95
N SER A 125 3.90 2.68 -18.07
CA SER A 125 3.23 3.21 -19.26
C SER A 125 2.36 2.18 -20.00
N SER A 126 2.65 0.89 -19.83
CA SER A 126 1.89 -0.21 -20.45
C SER A 126 0.63 -0.62 -19.66
N MET A 127 0.37 -0.05 -18.48
CA MET A 127 -0.83 -0.39 -17.73
C MET A 127 -2.10 -0.03 -18.48
N PRO A 128 -3.08 -0.97 -18.62
CA PRO A 128 -4.39 -0.67 -19.18
C PRO A 128 -5.13 0.39 -18.36
N LYS A 129 -6.02 1.17 -19.00
CA LYS A 129 -6.81 2.24 -18.35
C LYS A 129 -7.51 1.77 -17.07
N GLY A 130 -8.18 0.60 -17.11
CA GLY A 130 -8.88 0.06 -15.95
C GLY A 130 -7.95 -0.28 -14.77
N LEU A 131 -6.76 -0.82 -15.07
CA LEU A 131 -5.76 -1.09 -14.03
C LEU A 131 -5.19 0.22 -13.47
N THR A 132 -4.87 1.19 -14.34
CA THR A 132 -4.41 2.51 -13.90
C THR A 132 -5.41 3.19 -12.97
N ALA A 133 -6.71 3.18 -13.35
CA ALA A 133 -7.75 3.77 -12.52
C ALA A 133 -7.88 3.07 -11.17
N SER A 134 -7.92 1.72 -11.15
CA SER A 134 -8.08 0.97 -9.92
C SER A 134 -6.87 1.08 -8.99
N THR A 135 -5.65 1.00 -9.52
CA THR A 135 -4.43 1.18 -8.69
C THR A 135 -4.26 2.61 -8.21
N GLY A 136 -4.67 3.60 -9.02
CA GLY A 136 -4.63 4.99 -8.58
C GLY A 136 -5.66 5.30 -7.49
N MET A 137 -6.84 4.69 -7.53
CA MET A 137 -7.81 4.77 -6.43
C MET A 137 -7.32 4.04 -5.18
N ASP A 138 -6.57 2.97 -5.33
CA ASP A 138 -5.87 2.30 -4.23
C ASP A 138 -4.88 3.24 -3.55
N ALA A 139 -4.01 3.90 -4.33
CA ALA A 139 -3.07 4.89 -3.82
C ALA A 139 -3.76 6.06 -3.12
N LEU A 140 -4.88 6.55 -3.66
CA LEU A 140 -5.67 7.61 -3.01
C LEU A 140 -6.25 7.12 -1.68
N THR A 141 -6.75 5.88 -1.65
CA THR A 141 -7.28 5.28 -0.42
C THR A 141 -6.18 5.12 0.63
N HIS A 142 -4.99 4.67 0.25
CA HIS A 142 -3.82 4.63 1.13
C HIS A 142 -3.53 5.99 1.77
N ALA A 143 -3.50 7.05 0.96
CA ALA A 143 -3.22 8.39 1.44
C ALA A 143 -4.31 8.93 2.36
N ILE A 144 -5.59 8.72 2.03
CA ILE A 144 -6.72 9.16 2.85
C ILE A 144 -6.76 8.38 4.18
N GLU A 145 -6.70 7.05 4.16
CA GLU A 145 -6.74 6.25 5.38
C GLU A 145 -5.52 6.49 6.26
N GLY A 146 -4.33 6.59 5.67
CA GLY A 146 -3.12 6.94 6.40
C GLY A 146 -3.17 8.32 7.03
N TYR A 147 -3.87 9.29 6.42
CA TYR A 147 -4.07 10.61 6.99
C TYR A 147 -5.02 10.61 8.19
N ILE A 148 -6.10 9.83 8.13
CA ILE A 148 -7.14 9.81 9.19
C ILE A 148 -6.93 8.74 10.26
N THR A 149 -5.98 7.82 10.08
CA THR A 149 -5.71 6.76 11.07
C THR A 149 -5.32 7.32 12.43
N ALA A 150 -5.59 6.58 13.49
CA ALA A 150 -5.26 6.99 14.87
C ALA A 150 -3.74 7.10 15.13
N GLY A 151 -2.92 6.43 14.32
CA GLY A 151 -1.46 6.50 14.38
C GLY A 151 -0.86 7.70 13.64
N ALA A 152 -1.67 8.49 12.92
CA ALA A 152 -1.19 9.62 12.13
C ALA A 152 -0.61 10.74 13.01
N TRP A 153 0.45 11.38 12.51
CA TRP A 153 1.16 12.47 13.16
C TRP A 153 1.76 13.42 12.12
N GLU A 154 2.31 14.54 12.55
CA GLU A 154 2.72 15.64 11.67
C GLU A 154 3.56 15.21 10.46
N LEU A 155 4.57 14.34 10.65
CA LEU A 155 5.42 13.90 9.54
C LEU A 155 4.67 13.01 8.55
N SER A 156 3.85 12.07 9.03
CA SER A 156 3.03 11.24 8.14
C SER A 156 1.96 12.06 7.42
N ASP A 157 1.38 13.05 8.10
CA ASP A 157 0.36 13.93 7.54
C ASP A 157 0.90 14.74 6.35
N MET A 158 2.16 15.21 6.42
CA MET A 158 2.84 15.87 5.29
C MET A 158 2.87 14.99 4.03
N PHE A 159 3.23 13.72 4.17
CA PHE A 159 3.27 12.78 3.05
C PHE A 159 1.87 12.52 2.49
N HIS A 160 0.90 12.27 3.37
CA HIS A 160 -0.45 11.94 2.93
C HIS A 160 -1.14 13.09 2.20
N ILE A 161 -1.12 14.31 2.76
CA ILE A 161 -1.71 15.49 2.11
C ILE A 161 -1.04 15.74 0.76
N LYS A 162 0.29 15.65 0.68
CA LYS A 162 1.00 15.83 -0.58
C LYS A 162 0.65 14.74 -1.60
N SER A 163 0.52 13.51 -1.16
CA SER A 163 0.08 12.42 -2.02
C SER A 163 -1.34 12.62 -2.55
N ILE A 164 -2.30 12.99 -1.70
CA ILE A 164 -3.69 13.28 -2.11
C ILE A 164 -3.70 14.37 -3.18
N GLU A 165 -2.96 15.48 -2.97
CA GLU A 165 -2.84 16.58 -3.94
C GLU A 165 -2.34 16.07 -5.31
N ILE A 166 -1.25 15.30 -5.31
CA ILE A 166 -0.65 14.77 -6.55
C ILE A 166 -1.62 13.83 -7.25
N ILE A 167 -2.17 12.85 -6.55
CA ILE A 167 -3.06 11.84 -7.14
C ILE A 167 -4.34 12.48 -7.67
N ALA A 168 -4.98 13.37 -6.91
CA ALA A 168 -6.23 14.01 -7.31
C ALA A 168 -6.09 14.81 -8.62
N ARG A 169 -4.95 15.51 -8.82
CA ARG A 169 -4.71 16.27 -10.04
C ARG A 169 -4.32 15.42 -11.25
N SER A 170 -3.69 14.26 -11.04
CA SER A 170 -3.00 13.52 -12.10
C SER A 170 -3.67 12.20 -12.50
N LEU A 171 -4.52 11.60 -11.66
CA LEU A 171 -5.08 10.27 -11.92
C LEU A 171 -5.81 10.20 -13.28
N ARG A 172 -6.63 11.20 -13.61
CA ARG A 172 -7.34 11.21 -14.90
C ARG A 172 -6.37 11.26 -16.09
N ALA A 173 -5.34 12.10 -16.01
CA ALA A 173 -4.31 12.19 -17.04
C ALA A 173 -3.50 10.89 -17.16
N ALA A 174 -3.21 10.21 -16.05
CA ALA A 174 -2.55 8.92 -16.06
C ALA A 174 -3.43 7.82 -16.70
N VAL A 175 -4.75 7.83 -16.47
CA VAL A 175 -5.69 6.93 -17.13
C VAL A 175 -5.71 7.15 -18.66
N GLU A 176 -5.56 8.39 -19.10
CA GLU A 176 -5.39 8.73 -20.52
C GLU A 176 -3.96 8.48 -21.04
N ASN A 177 -3.08 7.97 -20.19
CA ASN A 177 -1.70 7.57 -20.47
C ASN A 177 -0.80 8.74 -20.91
N THR A 178 -1.00 9.92 -20.32
CA THR A 178 -0.07 11.02 -20.56
C THR A 178 1.23 10.83 -19.77
N PRO A 179 2.40 11.20 -20.33
CA PRO A 179 3.69 11.07 -19.62
C PRO A 179 3.69 11.78 -18.27
N GLU A 180 3.15 12.98 -18.18
CA GLU A 180 3.07 13.77 -16.95
C GLU A 180 2.15 13.10 -15.92
N GLY A 181 0.99 12.59 -16.36
CA GLY A 181 0.07 11.86 -15.50
C GLY A 181 0.71 10.59 -14.93
N ARG A 182 1.48 9.85 -15.75
CA ARG A 182 2.23 8.67 -15.28
C ARG A 182 3.32 9.05 -14.28
N ALA A 183 4.09 10.09 -14.54
CA ALA A 183 5.14 10.56 -13.65
C ALA A 183 4.58 11.02 -12.30
N ASP A 184 3.52 11.81 -12.31
CA ASP A 184 2.86 12.28 -11.11
C ASP A 184 2.24 11.11 -10.32
N MET A 185 1.58 10.14 -10.98
CA MET A 185 1.03 8.98 -10.27
C MET A 185 2.11 8.08 -9.68
N ALA A 186 3.23 7.88 -10.38
CA ALA A 186 4.38 7.16 -9.87
C ALA A 186 4.93 7.81 -8.58
N LEU A 187 5.06 9.14 -8.58
CA LEU A 187 5.46 9.89 -7.39
C LEU A 187 4.39 9.86 -6.30
N GLY A 188 3.13 10.11 -6.64
CA GLY A 188 2.03 10.21 -5.68
C GLY A 188 1.83 8.94 -4.87
N GLN A 189 1.84 7.77 -5.51
CA GLN A 189 1.72 6.49 -4.82
C GLN A 189 2.94 6.20 -3.91
N TYR A 190 4.14 6.52 -4.37
CA TYR A 190 5.36 6.36 -3.58
C TYR A 190 5.33 7.21 -2.30
N VAL A 191 4.93 8.48 -2.42
CA VAL A 191 4.77 9.39 -1.28
C VAL A 191 3.68 8.90 -0.32
N ALA A 192 2.56 8.33 -0.82
CA ALA A 192 1.57 7.67 0.03
C ALA A 192 2.18 6.54 0.85
N GLY A 193 3.01 5.70 0.19
CA GLY A 193 3.72 4.60 0.84
C GLY A 193 4.64 5.03 1.97
N MET A 194 5.40 6.11 1.75
CA MET A 194 6.24 6.71 2.79
C MET A 194 5.42 7.14 4.02
N GLY A 195 4.19 7.56 3.83
CA GLY A 195 3.27 7.93 4.91
C GLY A 195 2.69 6.71 5.62
N PHE A 196 1.85 5.93 4.92
CA PHE A 196 1.05 4.88 5.57
C PHE A 196 1.87 3.70 6.11
N SER A 197 3.05 3.46 5.55
CA SER A 197 3.96 2.42 6.06
C SER A 197 4.35 2.64 7.53
N ASN A 198 4.28 3.87 8.02
CA ASN A 198 4.63 4.22 9.40
C ASN A 198 3.43 4.28 10.36
N VAL A 199 2.21 4.40 9.85
CA VAL A 199 1.03 4.69 10.69
C VAL A 199 -0.11 3.71 10.50
N GLY A 200 -0.04 2.85 9.46
CA GLY A 200 -1.08 1.91 9.12
C GLY A 200 -2.24 2.53 8.34
N LEU A 201 -3.24 1.71 8.10
CA LEU A 201 -4.44 2.03 7.31
C LEU A 201 -5.71 1.89 8.17
N GLY A 202 -6.86 1.73 7.53
CA GLY A 202 -8.14 1.72 8.23
C GLY A 202 -9.10 0.63 7.76
N ILE A 203 -10.40 0.93 7.89
CA ILE A 203 -11.51 -0.01 7.68
C ILE A 203 -11.64 -0.37 6.20
N VAL A 204 -11.37 0.56 5.27
CA VAL A 204 -11.49 0.30 3.82
C VAL A 204 -10.59 -0.86 3.43
N HIS A 205 -9.30 -0.80 3.76
CA HIS A 205 -8.34 -1.86 3.43
C HIS A 205 -8.67 -3.18 4.13
N SER A 206 -9.13 -3.14 5.39
CA SER A 206 -9.55 -4.34 6.12
C SER A 206 -10.71 -5.06 5.43
N MET A 207 -11.70 -4.31 4.95
CA MET A 207 -12.84 -4.84 4.20
C MET A 207 -12.42 -5.31 2.79
N ALA A 208 -11.61 -4.53 2.09
CA ALA A 208 -11.14 -4.85 0.73
C ALA A 208 -10.31 -6.14 0.69
N HIS A 209 -9.44 -6.39 1.67
CA HIS A 209 -8.71 -7.65 1.81
C HIS A 209 -9.67 -8.84 1.96
N THR A 210 -10.72 -8.69 2.75
CA THR A 210 -11.73 -9.74 2.95
C THR A 210 -12.50 -10.03 1.66
N LEU A 211 -12.93 -8.99 0.93
CA LEU A 211 -13.59 -9.14 -0.38
C LEU A 211 -12.68 -9.82 -1.40
N GLY A 212 -11.41 -9.41 -1.45
CA GLY A 212 -10.42 -10.03 -2.32
C GLY A 212 -10.13 -11.50 -1.97
N ALA A 213 -10.17 -11.87 -0.70
CA ALA A 213 -9.95 -13.25 -0.27
C ALA A 213 -11.12 -14.18 -0.58
N LYS A 214 -12.38 -13.69 -0.43
CA LYS A 214 -13.59 -14.50 -0.59
C LYS A 214 -14.14 -14.53 -2.02
N TYR A 215 -14.01 -13.43 -2.74
CA TYR A 215 -14.71 -13.21 -4.02
C TYR A 215 -13.75 -12.85 -5.16
N ASP A 216 -12.45 -12.90 -4.91
CA ASP A 216 -11.41 -12.51 -5.87
C ASP A 216 -11.61 -11.09 -6.47
N THR A 217 -12.23 -10.21 -5.69
CA THR A 217 -12.48 -8.82 -6.09
C THR A 217 -11.14 -8.11 -6.25
N PRO A 218 -10.87 -7.45 -7.39
CA PRO A 218 -9.66 -6.68 -7.57
C PRO A 218 -9.52 -5.60 -6.49
N HIS A 219 -8.35 -5.54 -5.84
CA HIS A 219 -8.13 -4.77 -4.62
C HIS A 219 -8.48 -3.29 -4.75
N GLY A 220 -7.95 -2.61 -5.77
CA GLY A 220 -8.23 -1.19 -5.98
C GLY A 220 -9.69 -0.89 -6.34
N ILE A 221 -10.41 -1.85 -6.95
CA ILE A 221 -11.87 -1.71 -7.18
C ILE A 221 -12.62 -1.82 -5.86
N ALA A 222 -12.26 -2.79 -5.01
CA ALA A 222 -12.86 -2.93 -3.69
C ALA A 222 -12.65 -1.65 -2.85
N ASN A 223 -11.43 -1.11 -2.83
CA ASN A 223 -11.13 0.14 -2.14
C ASN A 223 -11.96 1.31 -2.69
N ALA A 224 -12.05 1.47 -4.01
CA ALA A 224 -12.81 2.56 -4.63
C ALA A 224 -14.32 2.51 -4.28
N ILE A 225 -14.90 1.31 -4.19
CA ILE A 225 -16.30 1.13 -3.84
C ILE A 225 -16.55 1.40 -2.35
N LEU A 226 -15.65 0.96 -1.49
CA LEU A 226 -15.80 1.05 -0.04
C LEU A 226 -15.46 2.45 0.51
N LEU A 227 -14.51 3.16 -0.10
CA LEU A 227 -13.97 4.40 0.41
C LEU A 227 -15.04 5.44 0.77
N PRO A 228 -16.01 5.80 -0.09
CA PRO A 228 -16.99 6.83 0.24
C PRO A 228 -17.84 6.47 1.47
N ALA A 229 -18.31 5.22 1.54
CA ALA A 229 -19.14 4.76 2.66
C ALA A 229 -18.38 4.73 3.98
N VAL A 230 -17.09 4.34 3.95
CA VAL A 230 -16.24 4.33 5.15
C VAL A 230 -15.84 5.75 5.54
N MET A 231 -15.60 6.65 4.60
CA MET A 231 -15.37 8.07 4.89
C MET A 231 -16.58 8.67 5.62
N GLU A 232 -17.78 8.40 5.15
CA GLU A 232 -19.02 8.85 5.83
C GLU A 232 -19.11 8.27 7.24
N TYR A 233 -18.85 6.97 7.42
CA TYR A 233 -18.85 6.31 8.73
C TYR A 233 -17.83 6.93 9.70
N ASN A 234 -16.64 7.26 9.23
CA ASN A 234 -15.56 7.84 10.04
C ASN A 234 -15.73 9.35 10.29
N ALA A 235 -16.69 10.03 9.64
CA ALA A 235 -16.75 11.48 9.58
C ALA A 235 -16.74 12.18 10.95
N ASP A 236 -17.44 11.61 11.95
CA ASP A 236 -17.52 12.19 13.29
C ASP A 236 -16.21 12.06 14.09
N ALA A 237 -15.39 11.06 13.77
CA ALA A 237 -14.13 10.80 14.47
C ALA A 237 -12.91 11.54 13.88
N THR A 238 -13.04 12.16 12.70
CA THR A 238 -11.90 12.72 11.94
C THR A 238 -11.62 14.20 12.19
N GLY A 239 -12.43 14.87 13.03
CA GLY A 239 -12.26 16.31 13.31
C GLY A 239 -12.33 17.15 12.04
N THR A 240 -11.29 17.93 11.77
CA THR A 240 -11.18 18.81 10.59
C THR A 240 -10.46 18.16 9.40
N LYS A 241 -9.97 16.93 9.52
CA LYS A 241 -9.11 16.29 8.51
C LYS A 241 -9.76 16.19 7.12
N TYR A 242 -11.08 16.05 7.03
CA TYR A 242 -11.76 16.06 5.72
C TYR A 242 -11.75 17.43 5.03
N LYS A 243 -11.61 18.51 5.78
CA LYS A 243 -11.39 19.85 5.19
C LYS A 243 -10.05 19.91 4.47
N ASP A 244 -9.02 19.34 5.10
CA ASP A 244 -7.67 19.29 4.50
C ASP A 244 -7.63 18.36 3.28
N ILE A 245 -8.32 17.22 3.35
CA ILE A 245 -8.48 16.31 2.20
C ILE A 245 -9.18 17.01 1.04
N ALA A 246 -10.32 17.68 1.28
CA ALA A 246 -11.03 18.40 0.24
C ALA A 246 -10.16 19.50 -0.41
N ALA A 247 -9.41 20.24 0.41
CA ALA A 247 -8.47 21.25 -0.09
C ALA A 247 -7.37 20.63 -0.96
N ALA A 248 -6.77 19.54 -0.50
CA ALA A 248 -5.73 18.80 -1.24
C ALA A 248 -6.28 18.23 -2.56
N MET A 249 -7.54 17.82 -2.61
CA MET A 249 -8.22 17.37 -3.83
C MET A 249 -8.59 18.51 -4.78
N GLY A 250 -8.32 19.77 -4.41
CA GLY A 250 -8.53 20.93 -5.24
C GLY A 250 -9.92 21.58 -5.12
N VAL A 251 -10.70 21.23 -4.11
CA VAL A 251 -11.97 21.88 -3.80
C VAL A 251 -11.69 23.32 -3.35
N LYS A 252 -12.33 24.30 -4.02
CA LYS A 252 -12.14 25.71 -3.71
C LYS A 252 -13.05 26.17 -2.57
N GLY A 253 -12.59 27.16 -1.81
CA GLY A 253 -13.38 27.79 -0.74
C GLY A 253 -13.50 26.91 0.51
N THR A 254 -12.65 25.92 0.67
CA THR A 254 -12.67 25.02 1.83
C THR A 254 -12.41 25.76 3.14
N GLU A 255 -11.69 26.87 3.12
CA GLU A 255 -11.42 27.74 4.26
C GLU A 255 -12.70 28.27 4.93
N ASP A 256 -13.73 28.58 4.13
CA ASP A 256 -15.02 29.10 4.58
C ASP A 256 -16.08 28.02 4.87
N MET A 257 -15.78 26.76 4.56
CA MET A 257 -16.72 25.66 4.76
C MET A 257 -16.87 25.27 6.23
N SER A 258 -18.12 25.01 6.62
CA SER A 258 -18.38 24.30 7.88
C SER A 258 -17.81 22.87 7.83
N GLN A 259 -17.68 22.23 9.00
CA GLN A 259 -17.21 20.84 9.08
C GLN A 259 -18.11 19.89 8.27
N GLU A 260 -19.44 20.09 8.30
CA GLU A 260 -20.38 19.28 7.53
C GLU A 260 -20.21 19.47 6.02
N GLN A 261 -20.03 20.72 5.58
CA GLN A 261 -19.76 21.02 4.17
C GLN A 261 -18.45 20.41 3.69
N SER A 262 -17.39 20.50 4.49
CA SER A 262 -16.10 19.91 4.17
C SER A 262 -16.15 18.37 4.06
N ARG A 263 -16.93 17.72 4.94
CA ARG A 263 -17.16 16.27 4.91
C ARG A 263 -17.87 15.80 3.63
N LYS A 264 -18.81 16.62 3.12
CA LYS A 264 -19.51 16.33 1.85
C LYS A 264 -18.67 16.63 0.62
N ALA A 265 -17.68 17.50 0.75
CA ALA A 265 -16.82 17.94 -0.34
C ALA A 265 -15.59 17.01 -0.53
N ALA A 266 -15.12 16.40 0.53
CA ALA A 266 -14.06 15.39 0.50
C ALA A 266 -14.58 14.05 -0.04
#